data_64185cfeb3dcb94dec8623f3ac7c2b55
#
_entry.id   64185cfeb3dcb94dec8623f3ac7c2b55
#
_cell.length_a   1.000
_cell.length_b   1.000
_cell.length_c   1.000
_cell.angle_alpha   90.00
_cell.angle_beta   90.00
_cell.angle_gamma   90.00
#
_symmetry.space_group_name_H-M   'P 1'
#
loop_
_entity.id
_entity.type
_entity.pdbx_description
1 polymer ?
#
loop_
_entity_poly.entity_id
_entity_poly.type
_entity_poly.pdbx_seq_one_letter_code
_entity_poly.pdbx_strand_id
1 'polypeptide(L)'
;MIINDKVLQQSEKIIFALRELYLSKKFSPYRMSKFEEYDLYADNKDFLVSDNVITFNDIGGKLMALKPDVTLSIIKNSVDKPLETQKLFYNENVYRVSKSTGSFKEIMQTGVECFGKVGEAEICEVVTLACESLSVLSKDAVLVISDLDVLKQVIDKLALSAENQTRLFKAVSEKNLHEARTLLDDCENRSAASLLLSLMTLHGGAKDVMKKFKELMAFSGIDCSSFCSVTEKLISQKLPCVLNIDFSLTGDVNYYNGIFFKGFLPDVPTDVLSGGQYDRLMKKLRRKSCAIGFAVYTDALDRIDLSADKHEADGFINIALPKGRLGEWVYTMFAQAGFECPSILEPNRKLIFENPETGVRYFWVKPSDVAIYVERGAADIGVVGKDILLEYEPDVYELLDLKKGKCKMAIAAPKGFKDDGLGTLRVATKFSGIAKNYYRAKGRDIDIIHLNGSIEIAPVSGLSDVIADIVETGATLRENNLEVIEDICPISARLIANKASFKFKGRQIEKVQTGLSKAVEEMK
;
A
#
# COMPACT_ATOMS: atom_id res chain seq x y z
N MET A 1 -31.51 24.62 18.92
CA MET A 1 -30.32 24.45 19.77
C MET A 1 -29.13 24.84 18.90
N ILE A 2 -28.45 25.93 19.22
CA ILE A 2 -27.25 26.38 18.50
C ILE A 2 -26.09 25.68 19.23
N ILE A 3 -25.47 24.68 18.60
CA ILE A 3 -24.29 24.02 19.16
C ILE A 3 -23.13 25.02 19.00
N ASN A 4 -22.43 25.28 20.10
CA ASN A 4 -21.27 26.17 20.06
C ASN A 4 -20.11 25.41 19.38
N ASP A 5 -19.62 25.90 18.24
CA ASP A 5 -18.54 25.31 17.46
C ASP A 5 -17.24 25.03 18.25
N LYS A 6 -17.04 25.72 19.38
CA LYS A 6 -15.90 25.50 20.28
C LYS A 6 -15.97 24.22 21.10
N VAL A 7 -17.15 23.58 21.17
CA VAL A 7 -17.37 22.33 21.93
C VAL A 7 -17.13 21.09 21.07
N LEU A 8 -17.23 21.24 19.75
CA LEU A 8 -17.05 20.12 18.80
C LEU A 8 -15.58 19.87 18.51
N GLN A 9 -15.17 18.60 18.56
CA GLN A 9 -13.88 18.15 18.05
C GLN A 9 -13.85 18.29 16.51
N GLN A 10 -12.67 18.33 15.93
CA GLN A 10 -12.49 18.47 14.47
C GLN A 10 -13.18 17.34 13.71
N SER A 11 -12.98 16.09 14.14
CA SER A 11 -13.64 14.91 13.57
C SER A 11 -15.17 15.01 13.62
N GLU A 12 -15.74 15.54 14.71
CA GLU A 12 -17.19 15.70 14.83
C GLU A 12 -17.72 16.72 13.82
N LYS A 13 -17.03 17.86 13.66
CA LYS A 13 -17.40 18.88 12.65
C LYS A 13 -17.42 18.28 11.24
N ILE A 14 -16.37 17.51 10.92
CA ILE A 14 -16.26 16.83 9.63
C ILE A 14 -17.42 15.83 9.44
N ILE A 15 -17.70 15.01 10.44
CA ILE A 15 -18.81 14.03 10.40
C ILE A 15 -20.15 14.75 10.16
N PHE A 16 -20.40 15.89 10.81
CA PHE A 16 -21.63 16.63 10.61
C PHE A 16 -21.71 17.24 9.19
N ALA A 17 -20.61 17.80 8.68
CA ALA A 17 -20.56 18.35 7.32
C ALA A 17 -20.75 17.26 6.25
N LEU A 18 -20.10 16.10 6.40
CA LEU A 18 -20.28 14.96 5.50
C LEU A 18 -21.71 14.42 5.55
N ARG A 19 -22.33 14.35 6.73
CA ARG A 19 -23.72 13.93 6.89
C ARG A 19 -24.69 14.89 6.18
N GLU A 20 -24.49 16.20 6.31
CA GLU A 20 -25.28 17.20 5.60
C GLU A 20 -25.13 17.04 4.09
N LEU A 21 -23.90 16.88 3.61
CA LEU A 21 -23.60 16.62 2.20
C LEU A 21 -24.34 15.39 1.69
N TYR A 22 -24.26 14.25 2.38
CA TYR A 22 -24.89 12.98 1.95
C TYR A 22 -26.42 13.06 1.95
N LEU A 23 -27.01 13.72 2.95
CA LEU A 23 -28.46 13.99 2.98
C LEU A 23 -28.90 14.88 1.81
N SER A 24 -28.12 15.90 1.45
CA SER A 24 -28.41 16.79 0.30
C SER A 24 -28.43 16.03 -1.03
N LYS A 25 -27.64 14.94 -1.13
CA LYS A 25 -27.56 14.02 -2.28
C LYS A 25 -28.56 12.87 -2.20
N LYS A 26 -29.52 12.94 -1.25
CA LYS A 26 -30.60 11.95 -1.06
C LYS A 26 -30.11 10.55 -0.65
N PHE A 27 -28.96 10.45 0.02
CA PHE A 27 -28.57 9.23 0.71
C PHE A 27 -29.32 9.15 2.05
N SER A 28 -29.83 7.96 2.38
CA SER A 28 -30.55 7.70 3.62
C SER A 28 -29.62 7.19 4.72
N PRO A 29 -29.79 7.61 5.98
CA PRO A 29 -28.94 7.13 7.05
C PRO A 29 -29.18 5.64 7.32
N TYR A 30 -28.11 4.91 7.51
CA TYR A 30 -28.11 3.51 7.92
C TYR A 30 -27.38 3.33 9.24
N ARG A 31 -27.97 2.57 10.16
CA ARG A 31 -27.39 2.20 11.45
C ARG A 31 -27.34 0.69 11.57
N MET A 32 -26.28 0.18 12.15
CA MET A 32 -26.06 -1.23 12.30
C MET A 32 -25.60 -1.59 13.72
N SER A 33 -25.67 -2.88 14.05
CA SER A 33 -25.09 -3.41 15.29
C SER A 33 -23.56 -3.29 15.26
N LYS A 34 -22.95 -3.16 16.44
CA LYS A 34 -21.49 -3.30 16.63
C LYS A 34 -21.05 -4.76 16.56
N PHE A 35 -21.96 -5.68 16.78
CA PHE A 35 -21.73 -7.11 16.87
C PHE A 35 -22.51 -7.83 15.79
N GLU A 36 -21.89 -8.84 15.21
CA GLU A 36 -22.55 -9.76 14.26
C GLU A 36 -22.09 -11.19 14.50
N GLU A 37 -22.78 -12.15 13.92
CA GLU A 37 -22.37 -13.55 13.97
C GLU A 37 -21.06 -13.73 13.23
N TYR A 38 -20.10 -14.42 13.83
CA TYR A 38 -18.78 -14.65 13.25
C TYR A 38 -18.85 -15.36 11.90
N ASP A 39 -19.83 -16.24 11.69
CA ASP A 39 -19.99 -17.01 10.45
C ASP A 39 -20.09 -16.11 9.21
N LEU A 40 -20.67 -14.91 9.34
CA LEU A 40 -20.68 -13.93 8.25
C LEU A 40 -19.29 -13.62 7.75
N TYR A 41 -18.34 -13.45 8.66
CA TYR A 41 -16.97 -13.10 8.34
C TYR A 41 -16.12 -14.31 7.99
N ALA A 42 -16.39 -15.46 8.62
CA ALA A 42 -15.71 -16.72 8.33
C ALA A 42 -15.94 -17.17 6.88
N ASP A 43 -17.18 -17.06 6.40
CA ASP A 43 -17.57 -17.43 5.04
C ASP A 43 -17.06 -16.43 3.97
N ASN A 44 -16.66 -15.23 4.41
CA ASN A 44 -16.28 -14.13 3.53
C ASN A 44 -14.87 -13.56 3.84
N LYS A 45 -13.97 -14.38 4.37
CA LYS A 45 -12.60 -13.95 4.75
C LYS A 45 -11.83 -13.27 3.61
N ASP A 46 -12.00 -13.75 2.38
CA ASP A 46 -11.35 -13.18 1.19
C ASP A 46 -11.74 -11.73 0.89
N PHE A 47 -12.78 -11.21 1.55
CA PHE A 47 -13.28 -9.84 1.41
C PHE A 47 -12.99 -8.96 2.63
N LEU A 48 -12.26 -9.46 3.61
CA LEU A 48 -11.88 -8.68 4.77
C LEU A 48 -10.50 -8.06 4.59
N VAL A 49 -10.37 -6.79 4.95
CA VAL A 49 -9.09 -6.06 4.95
C VAL A 49 -8.07 -6.70 5.92
N SER A 50 -8.55 -7.48 6.90
CA SER A 50 -7.71 -8.19 7.87
C SER A 50 -8.29 -9.57 8.15
N ASP A 51 -7.46 -10.60 8.11
CA ASP A 51 -7.83 -11.98 8.45
C ASP A 51 -8.16 -12.15 9.95
N ASN A 52 -7.73 -11.20 10.76
CA ASN A 52 -7.92 -11.23 12.21
C ASN A 52 -9.20 -10.48 12.60
N VAL A 53 -10.24 -11.23 12.92
CA VAL A 53 -11.51 -10.72 13.44
C VAL A 53 -11.54 -10.86 14.96
N ILE A 54 -11.97 -9.82 15.67
CA ILE A 54 -12.12 -9.85 17.13
C ILE A 54 -13.42 -10.58 17.45
N THR A 55 -13.32 -11.69 18.16
CA THR A 55 -14.46 -12.56 18.49
C THR A 55 -14.70 -12.67 19.98
N PHE A 56 -15.95 -12.98 20.36
CA PHE A 56 -16.39 -13.26 21.72
C PHE A 56 -17.63 -14.17 21.68
N ASN A 57 -17.96 -14.82 22.79
CA ASN A 57 -19.18 -15.60 22.91
C ASN A 57 -20.30 -14.76 23.51
N ASP A 58 -21.51 -14.87 22.98
CA ASP A 58 -22.71 -14.31 23.60
C ASP A 58 -23.18 -15.16 24.83
N ILE A 59 -24.23 -14.71 25.48
CA ILE A 59 -24.80 -15.41 26.65
C ILE A 59 -25.30 -16.83 26.30
N GLY A 60 -25.67 -17.05 25.03
CA GLY A 60 -26.13 -18.35 24.50
C GLY A 60 -24.97 -19.26 24.04
N GLY A 61 -23.71 -18.80 24.13
CA GLY A 61 -22.52 -19.53 23.65
C GLY A 61 -22.29 -19.41 22.17
N LYS A 62 -23.01 -18.55 21.44
CA LYS A 62 -22.82 -18.30 20.02
C LYS A 62 -21.59 -17.43 19.80
N LEU A 63 -20.76 -17.78 18.79
CA LEU A 63 -19.59 -17.01 18.45
C LEU A 63 -19.99 -15.73 17.70
N MET A 64 -19.70 -14.60 18.32
CA MET A 64 -19.95 -13.27 17.80
C MET A 64 -18.64 -12.59 17.39
N ALA A 65 -18.72 -11.57 16.56
CA ALA A 65 -17.59 -10.77 16.12
C ALA A 65 -17.88 -9.27 16.29
N LEU A 66 -16.86 -8.51 16.67
CA LEU A 66 -16.88 -7.06 16.45
C LEU A 66 -16.72 -6.78 14.95
N LYS A 67 -17.56 -5.93 14.41
CA LYS A 67 -17.66 -5.60 12.99
C LYS A 67 -16.32 -5.10 12.39
N PRO A 68 -15.66 -5.85 11.51
CA PRO A 68 -14.42 -5.43 10.85
C PRO A 68 -14.66 -4.64 9.56
N ASP A 69 -15.89 -4.72 9.00
CA ASP A 69 -16.29 -4.10 7.74
C ASP A 69 -17.76 -3.67 7.78
N VAL A 70 -18.04 -2.50 7.20
CA VAL A 70 -19.39 -1.91 7.18
C VAL A 70 -20.17 -2.39 5.96
N THR A 71 -19.55 -2.42 4.80
CA THR A 71 -20.20 -2.75 3.51
C THR A 71 -20.79 -4.15 3.53
N LEU A 72 -20.02 -5.14 4.03
CA LEU A 72 -20.49 -6.53 4.14
C LEU A 72 -21.73 -6.63 5.03
N SER A 73 -21.74 -5.89 6.13
CA SER A 73 -22.88 -5.82 7.05
C SER A 73 -24.11 -5.18 6.41
N ILE A 74 -23.94 -4.07 5.68
CA ILE A 74 -25.04 -3.41 4.96
C ILE A 74 -25.64 -4.36 3.91
N ILE A 75 -24.80 -4.96 3.09
CA ILE A 75 -25.28 -5.83 2.00
C ILE A 75 -26.00 -7.06 2.57
N LYS A 76 -25.50 -7.70 3.62
CA LYS A 76 -26.17 -8.83 4.27
C LYS A 76 -27.58 -8.46 4.71
N ASN A 77 -27.75 -7.31 5.34
CA ASN A 77 -29.00 -6.90 6.00
C ASN A 77 -29.94 -6.11 5.07
N SER A 78 -29.52 -5.80 3.84
CA SER A 78 -30.37 -5.12 2.84
C SER A 78 -31.16 -6.11 1.97
N VAL A 79 -32.24 -5.63 1.36
CA VAL A 79 -33.02 -6.39 0.37
C VAL A 79 -32.39 -6.20 -1.02
N ASP A 80 -32.17 -7.32 -1.75
CA ASP A 80 -31.67 -7.26 -3.11
C ASP A 80 -32.75 -6.76 -4.08
N LYS A 81 -32.56 -5.56 -4.64
CA LYS A 81 -33.47 -4.91 -5.58
C LYS A 81 -32.70 -4.48 -6.84
N PRO A 82 -32.42 -5.39 -7.78
CA PRO A 82 -31.58 -5.12 -8.94
C PRO A 82 -32.08 -4.03 -9.89
N LEU A 83 -33.39 -3.70 -9.83
CA LEU A 83 -34.03 -2.71 -10.70
C LEU A 83 -34.20 -1.33 -10.05
N GLU A 84 -33.91 -1.21 -8.75
CA GLU A 84 -34.03 0.02 -7.98
C GLU A 84 -32.65 0.43 -7.43
N THR A 85 -32.29 1.70 -7.48
CA THR A 85 -31.07 2.21 -6.87
C THR A 85 -31.33 2.53 -5.40
N GLN A 86 -30.55 1.93 -4.51
CA GLN A 86 -30.57 2.19 -3.08
C GLN A 86 -29.32 2.99 -2.71
N LYS A 87 -29.48 4.07 -1.94
CA LYS A 87 -28.41 4.99 -1.53
C LYS A 87 -28.44 5.13 -0.01
N LEU A 88 -27.38 4.65 0.63
CA LEU A 88 -27.25 4.67 2.08
C LEU A 88 -25.97 5.39 2.48
N PHE A 89 -25.97 6.07 3.63
CA PHE A 89 -24.76 6.55 4.29
C PHE A 89 -24.70 6.10 5.73
N TYR A 90 -23.49 6.01 6.29
CA TYR A 90 -23.27 5.55 7.64
C TYR A 90 -22.17 6.35 8.35
N ASN A 91 -22.21 6.33 9.69
CA ASN A 91 -21.11 6.74 10.56
C ASN A 91 -20.93 5.63 11.58
N GLU A 92 -19.91 4.80 11.41
CA GLU A 92 -19.77 3.57 12.18
C GLU A 92 -18.31 3.28 12.50
N ASN A 93 -18.08 2.70 13.66
CA ASN A 93 -16.80 2.17 14.03
C ASN A 93 -16.62 0.76 13.46
N VAL A 94 -15.45 0.50 12.92
CA VAL A 94 -14.96 -0.84 12.58
C VAL A 94 -13.80 -1.20 13.50
N TYR A 95 -13.65 -2.50 13.76
CA TYR A 95 -12.69 -3.04 14.71
C TYR A 95 -11.70 -3.94 13.97
N ARG A 96 -10.43 -3.57 13.98
CA ARG A 96 -9.39 -4.30 13.21
C ARG A 96 -8.17 -4.56 14.08
N VAL A 97 -7.41 -5.58 13.72
CA VAL A 97 -6.11 -5.88 14.32
C VAL A 97 -5.02 -5.23 13.47
N SER A 98 -4.17 -4.44 14.08
CA SER A 98 -3.02 -3.84 13.41
C SER A 98 -2.02 -4.92 12.99
N LYS A 99 -1.68 -4.99 11.72
CA LYS A 99 -0.67 -5.94 11.20
C LYS A 99 0.71 -5.73 11.83
N SER A 100 1.09 -4.48 12.07
CA SER A 100 2.43 -4.14 12.58
C SER A 100 2.60 -4.32 14.08
N THR A 101 1.54 -4.13 14.87
CA THR A 101 1.63 -4.15 16.35
C THR A 101 0.81 -5.27 17.00
N GLY A 102 -0.06 -5.96 16.24
CA GLY A 102 -1.02 -6.92 16.81
C GLY A 102 -2.08 -6.29 17.72
N SER A 103 -2.08 -4.96 17.86
CA SER A 103 -3.02 -4.25 18.74
C SER A 103 -4.39 -4.09 18.08
N PHE A 104 -5.43 -4.09 18.92
CA PHE A 104 -6.80 -3.80 18.47
C PHE A 104 -6.96 -2.30 18.19
N LYS A 105 -7.63 -1.99 17.09
CA LYS A 105 -7.96 -0.63 16.69
C LYS A 105 -9.44 -0.49 16.46
N GLU A 106 -10.00 0.57 16.98
CA GLU A 106 -11.31 1.09 16.64
C GLU A 106 -11.09 2.22 15.63
N ILE A 107 -11.72 2.13 14.45
CA ILE A 107 -11.55 3.06 13.35
C ILE A 107 -12.92 3.63 12.98
N MET A 108 -13.10 4.94 13.15
CA MET A 108 -14.31 5.64 12.75
C MET A 108 -14.33 5.84 11.24
N GLN A 109 -15.41 5.39 10.62
CA GLN A 109 -15.66 5.53 9.19
C GLN A 109 -16.98 6.26 8.93
N THR A 110 -16.93 7.24 8.06
CA THR A 110 -18.11 7.89 7.49
C THR A 110 -18.15 7.58 6.00
N GLY A 111 -19.18 6.90 5.51
CA GLY A 111 -19.18 6.45 4.12
C GLY A 111 -20.55 6.35 3.50
N VAL A 112 -20.58 6.04 2.22
CA VAL A 112 -21.77 5.85 1.42
C VAL A 112 -21.72 4.53 0.66
N GLU A 113 -22.90 3.94 0.49
CA GLU A 113 -23.10 2.74 -0.33
C GLU A 113 -24.25 2.99 -1.31
N CYS A 114 -24.01 2.72 -2.58
CA CYS A 114 -24.97 2.79 -3.66
C CYS A 114 -25.04 1.42 -4.34
N PHE A 115 -26.18 0.75 -4.26
CA PHE A 115 -26.36 -0.60 -4.79
C PHE A 115 -27.75 -0.82 -5.39
N GLY A 116 -27.89 -1.88 -6.17
CA GLY A 116 -29.11 -2.18 -6.94
C GLY A 116 -28.86 -1.95 -8.42
N LYS A 117 -29.64 -1.04 -9.04
CA LYS A 117 -29.40 -0.58 -10.42
C LYS A 117 -28.27 0.44 -10.39
N VAL A 118 -27.05 -0.01 -10.62
CA VAL A 118 -25.85 0.84 -10.68
C VAL A 118 -25.27 0.76 -12.09
N GLY A 119 -25.22 1.89 -12.77
CA GLY A 119 -24.61 2.07 -14.08
C GLY A 119 -23.63 3.25 -14.05
N GLU A 120 -23.19 3.70 -15.21
CA GLU A 120 -22.22 4.80 -15.33
C GLU A 120 -22.66 6.09 -14.63
N ALA A 121 -23.97 6.38 -14.59
CA ALA A 121 -24.50 7.58 -13.95
C ALA A 121 -24.29 7.54 -12.42
N GLU A 122 -24.63 6.41 -11.80
CA GLU A 122 -24.44 6.20 -10.37
C GLU A 122 -22.96 6.14 -10.00
N ILE A 123 -22.12 5.53 -10.85
CA ILE A 123 -20.66 5.53 -10.66
C ILE A 123 -20.11 6.96 -10.68
N CYS A 124 -20.48 7.76 -11.68
CA CYS A 124 -20.07 9.18 -11.74
C CYS A 124 -20.56 9.96 -10.52
N GLU A 125 -21.80 9.74 -10.07
CA GLU A 125 -22.36 10.40 -8.89
C GLU A 125 -21.56 10.08 -7.63
N VAL A 126 -21.24 8.79 -7.38
CA VAL A 126 -20.50 8.37 -6.18
C VAL A 126 -19.04 8.87 -6.22
N VAL A 127 -18.36 8.84 -7.36
CA VAL A 127 -17.01 9.37 -7.51
C VAL A 127 -16.99 10.90 -7.34
N THR A 128 -18.02 11.62 -7.89
CA THR A 128 -18.18 13.06 -7.66
C THR A 128 -18.41 13.36 -6.18
N LEU A 129 -19.24 12.56 -5.51
CA LEU A 129 -19.49 12.70 -4.07
C LEU A 129 -18.23 12.43 -3.23
N ALA A 130 -17.36 11.52 -3.67
CA ALA A 130 -16.05 11.31 -3.05
C ALA A 130 -15.17 12.57 -3.18
N CYS A 131 -15.14 13.25 -4.35
CA CYS A 131 -14.45 14.53 -4.51
C CYS A 131 -15.05 15.63 -3.61
N GLU A 132 -16.38 15.72 -3.55
CA GLU A 132 -17.08 16.68 -2.68
C GLU A 132 -16.75 16.39 -1.21
N SER A 133 -16.71 15.12 -0.80
CA SER A 133 -16.33 14.72 0.56
C SER A 133 -14.88 15.10 0.90
N LEU A 134 -13.96 14.90 -0.02
CA LEU A 134 -12.56 15.32 0.14
C LEU A 134 -12.45 16.85 0.24
N SER A 135 -13.24 17.60 -0.51
CA SER A 135 -13.21 19.07 -0.46
C SER A 135 -13.72 19.65 0.86
N VAL A 136 -14.53 18.89 1.62
CA VAL A 136 -14.89 19.22 3.01
C VAL A 136 -13.66 19.15 3.92
N LEU A 137 -12.71 18.29 3.60
CA LEU A 137 -11.50 18.07 4.40
C LEU A 137 -10.38 19.04 4.01
N SER A 138 -10.13 19.22 2.71
CA SER A 138 -9.10 20.12 2.19
C SER A 138 -9.39 20.54 0.75
N LYS A 139 -9.07 21.80 0.42
CA LYS A 139 -9.17 22.34 -0.95
C LYS A 139 -8.11 21.76 -1.89
N ASP A 140 -6.99 21.28 -1.32
CA ASP A 140 -5.85 20.73 -2.05
C ASP A 140 -5.89 19.20 -2.11
N ALA A 141 -7.06 18.62 -1.82
CA ALA A 141 -7.27 17.17 -1.86
C ALA A 141 -7.11 16.61 -3.27
N VAL A 142 -6.59 15.39 -3.36
CA VAL A 142 -6.42 14.64 -4.61
C VAL A 142 -7.21 13.35 -4.54
N LEU A 143 -8.11 13.12 -5.51
CA LEU A 143 -8.73 11.82 -5.75
C LEU A 143 -7.96 11.11 -6.86
N VAL A 144 -7.50 9.91 -6.60
CA VAL A 144 -6.82 9.06 -7.58
C VAL A 144 -7.73 7.91 -7.96
N ILE A 145 -7.95 7.71 -9.25
CA ILE A 145 -8.79 6.61 -9.78
C ILE A 145 -7.95 5.62 -10.57
N SER A 146 -8.38 4.37 -10.58
CA SER A 146 -7.85 3.26 -11.36
C SER A 146 -9.00 2.40 -11.87
N ASP A 147 -8.71 1.45 -12.76
CA ASP A 147 -9.67 0.40 -13.15
C ASP A 147 -9.03 -0.98 -13.00
N LEU A 148 -9.59 -1.78 -12.10
CA LEU A 148 -9.07 -3.09 -11.75
C LEU A 148 -9.39 -4.15 -12.81
N ASP A 149 -10.48 -3.99 -13.56
CA ASP A 149 -10.85 -4.93 -14.62
C ASP A 149 -9.96 -4.74 -15.85
N VAL A 150 -9.54 -3.52 -16.16
CA VAL A 150 -8.51 -3.25 -17.18
C VAL A 150 -7.19 -3.93 -16.80
N LEU A 151 -6.71 -3.72 -15.57
CA LEU A 151 -5.47 -4.36 -15.10
C LEU A 151 -5.57 -5.89 -15.16
N LYS A 152 -6.69 -6.42 -14.67
CA LYS A 152 -6.93 -7.87 -14.67
C LYS A 152 -6.92 -8.45 -16.08
N GLN A 153 -7.60 -7.84 -17.03
CA GLN A 153 -7.61 -8.29 -18.43
C GLN A 153 -6.20 -8.32 -19.03
N VAL A 154 -5.35 -7.31 -18.73
CA VAL A 154 -3.96 -7.29 -19.18
C VAL A 154 -3.17 -8.44 -18.56
N ILE A 155 -3.29 -8.66 -17.24
CA ILE A 155 -2.58 -9.72 -16.53
C ILE A 155 -3.06 -11.11 -16.96
N ASP A 156 -4.35 -11.31 -17.19
CA ASP A 156 -4.89 -12.58 -17.68
C ASP A 156 -4.33 -12.97 -19.06
N LYS A 157 -4.04 -11.98 -19.93
CA LYS A 157 -3.39 -12.22 -21.24
C LYS A 157 -1.94 -12.69 -21.14
N LEU A 158 -1.30 -12.56 -19.97
CA LEU A 158 0.08 -13.01 -19.74
C LEU A 158 0.17 -14.53 -19.49
N ALA A 159 -0.95 -15.20 -19.21
CA ALA A 159 -1.03 -16.64 -18.94
C ALA A 159 -0.06 -17.14 -17.83
N LEU A 160 0.18 -16.31 -16.82
CA LEU A 160 1.06 -16.63 -15.70
C LEU A 160 0.38 -17.59 -14.69
N SER A 161 1.17 -18.31 -13.93
CA SER A 161 0.68 -19.09 -12.78
C SER A 161 -0.02 -18.18 -11.74
N ALA A 162 -0.94 -18.73 -10.94
CA ALA A 162 -1.65 -17.96 -9.91
C ALA A 162 -0.68 -17.27 -8.92
N GLU A 163 0.42 -17.92 -8.57
CA GLU A 163 1.46 -17.37 -7.72
C GLU A 163 2.12 -16.14 -8.39
N ASN A 164 2.55 -16.28 -9.65
CA ASN A 164 3.17 -15.18 -10.39
C ASN A 164 2.21 -14.04 -10.67
N GLN A 165 0.91 -14.31 -10.88
CA GLN A 165 -0.12 -13.27 -10.97
C GLN A 165 -0.21 -12.47 -9.66
N THR A 166 -0.24 -13.14 -8.51
CA THR A 166 -0.28 -12.49 -7.19
C THR A 166 0.95 -11.61 -6.95
N ARG A 167 2.15 -12.13 -7.26
CA ARG A 167 3.41 -11.38 -7.19
C ARG A 167 3.39 -10.18 -8.14
N LEU A 168 2.86 -10.33 -9.33
CA LEU A 168 2.77 -9.26 -10.32
C LEU A 168 1.80 -8.15 -9.88
N PHE A 169 0.62 -8.50 -9.32
CA PHE A 169 -0.28 -7.52 -8.73
C PHE A 169 0.38 -6.74 -7.58
N LYS A 170 1.16 -7.43 -6.73
CA LYS A 170 1.95 -6.78 -5.67
C LYS A 170 2.99 -5.82 -6.27
N ALA A 171 3.74 -6.25 -7.29
CA ALA A 171 4.71 -5.40 -7.98
C ALA A 171 4.06 -4.16 -8.62
N VAL A 172 2.86 -4.31 -9.20
CA VAL A 172 2.06 -3.17 -9.72
C VAL A 172 1.69 -2.21 -8.60
N SER A 173 1.17 -2.71 -7.47
CA SER A 173 0.72 -1.88 -6.33
C SER A 173 1.86 -1.12 -5.65
N GLU A 174 3.06 -1.65 -5.71
CA GLU A 174 4.28 -1.06 -5.15
C GLU A 174 5.08 -0.23 -6.17
N LYS A 175 4.60 -0.09 -7.41
CA LYS A 175 5.34 0.52 -8.55
C LYS A 175 6.71 -0.11 -8.79
N ASN A 176 6.88 -1.38 -8.42
CA ASN A 176 8.12 -2.11 -8.54
C ASN A 176 8.33 -2.62 -9.97
N LEU A 177 8.81 -1.73 -10.84
CA LEU A 177 9.10 -2.05 -12.24
C LEU A 177 10.19 -3.12 -12.40
N HIS A 178 11.12 -3.22 -11.46
CA HIS A 178 12.19 -4.21 -11.52
C HIS A 178 11.62 -5.63 -11.34
N GLU A 179 10.84 -5.85 -10.28
CA GLU A 179 10.19 -7.13 -10.02
C GLU A 179 9.21 -7.49 -11.15
N ALA A 180 8.42 -6.52 -11.62
CA ALA A 180 7.50 -6.72 -12.74
C ALA A 180 8.25 -7.19 -14.00
N ARG A 181 9.37 -6.56 -14.37
CA ARG A 181 10.18 -6.98 -15.50
C ARG A 181 10.70 -8.40 -15.34
N THR A 182 11.25 -8.75 -14.17
CA THR A 182 11.75 -10.09 -13.89
C THR A 182 10.67 -11.16 -14.04
N LEU A 183 9.45 -10.87 -13.56
CA LEU A 183 8.31 -11.80 -13.72
C LEU A 183 7.83 -11.92 -15.17
N LEU A 184 8.11 -10.92 -16.01
CA LEU A 184 7.70 -10.86 -17.40
C LEU A 184 8.79 -11.27 -18.39
N ASP A 185 10.03 -11.51 -17.94
CA ASP A 185 11.16 -11.84 -18.81
C ASP A 185 10.92 -13.12 -19.65
N ASP A 186 10.27 -14.12 -19.10
CA ASP A 186 9.94 -15.37 -19.79
C ASP A 186 8.51 -15.42 -20.36
N CYS A 187 7.78 -14.29 -20.33
CA CYS A 187 6.40 -14.25 -20.80
C CYS A 187 6.34 -14.29 -22.33
N GLU A 188 5.54 -15.21 -22.89
CA GLU A 188 5.36 -15.35 -24.34
C GLU A 188 4.66 -14.12 -24.96
N ASN A 189 3.68 -13.55 -24.25
CA ASN A 189 2.92 -12.39 -24.74
C ASN A 189 3.63 -11.07 -24.45
N ARG A 190 4.66 -10.75 -25.25
CA ARG A 190 5.46 -9.52 -25.13
C ARG A 190 4.65 -8.23 -25.26
N SER A 191 3.56 -8.26 -26.04
CA SER A 191 2.68 -7.10 -26.22
C SER A 191 1.93 -6.78 -24.91
N ALA A 192 1.34 -7.77 -24.26
CA ALA A 192 0.67 -7.59 -22.98
C ALA A 192 1.66 -7.21 -21.86
N ALA A 193 2.88 -7.78 -21.88
CA ALA A 193 3.94 -7.43 -20.94
C ALA A 193 4.36 -5.94 -21.08
N SER A 194 4.59 -5.48 -22.31
CA SER A 194 4.90 -4.07 -22.59
C SER A 194 3.77 -3.13 -22.20
N LEU A 195 2.52 -3.52 -22.45
CA LEU A 195 1.34 -2.76 -22.08
C LEU A 195 1.24 -2.61 -20.55
N LEU A 196 1.43 -3.69 -19.79
CA LEU A 196 1.41 -3.63 -18.32
C LEU A 196 2.48 -2.69 -17.77
N LEU A 197 3.72 -2.80 -18.25
CA LEU A 197 4.81 -1.91 -17.83
C LEU A 197 4.50 -0.44 -18.16
N SER A 198 3.86 -0.18 -19.31
CA SER A 198 3.42 1.17 -19.67
C SER A 198 2.34 1.69 -18.75
N LEU A 199 1.36 0.85 -18.36
CA LEU A 199 0.32 1.21 -17.39
C LEU A 199 0.89 1.50 -16.00
N MET A 200 1.90 0.74 -15.54
CA MET A 200 2.55 0.97 -14.24
C MET A 200 3.23 2.35 -14.16
N THR A 201 3.67 2.88 -15.29
CA THR A 201 4.31 4.21 -15.38
C THR A 201 3.34 5.33 -15.72
N LEU A 202 2.10 4.98 -16.11
CA LEU A 202 1.09 5.94 -16.53
C LEU A 202 0.32 6.47 -15.33
N HIS A 203 0.65 7.69 -14.89
CA HIS A 203 -0.03 8.36 -13.79
C HIS A 203 0.01 9.89 -13.92
N GLY A 204 -0.86 10.59 -13.19
CA GLY A 204 -0.94 12.05 -13.15
C GLY A 204 -2.34 12.59 -13.39
N GLY A 205 -2.46 13.84 -13.82
CA GLY A 205 -3.75 14.51 -14.06
C GLY A 205 -4.62 13.75 -15.06
N ALA A 206 -5.88 13.54 -14.70
CA ALA A 206 -6.79 12.64 -15.44
C ALA A 206 -6.88 12.99 -16.93
N LYS A 207 -6.92 14.30 -17.29
CA LYS A 207 -7.04 14.75 -18.68
C LYS A 207 -5.86 14.30 -19.55
N ASP A 208 -4.64 14.46 -19.04
CA ASP A 208 -3.42 14.14 -19.79
C ASP A 208 -3.20 12.63 -19.86
N VAL A 209 -3.47 11.94 -18.75
CA VAL A 209 -3.34 10.49 -18.66
C VAL A 209 -4.35 9.79 -19.58
N MET A 210 -5.60 10.24 -19.63
CA MET A 210 -6.63 9.65 -20.50
C MET A 210 -6.26 9.69 -21.98
N LYS A 211 -5.60 10.77 -22.44
CA LYS A 211 -5.14 10.84 -23.82
C LYS A 211 -4.14 9.71 -24.12
N LYS A 212 -3.11 9.56 -23.29
CA LYS A 212 -2.09 8.52 -23.43
C LYS A 212 -2.67 7.12 -23.25
N PHE A 213 -3.59 6.96 -22.28
CA PHE A 213 -4.26 5.70 -22.02
C PHE A 213 -5.03 5.21 -23.24
N LYS A 214 -5.80 6.06 -23.90
CA LYS A 214 -6.54 5.71 -25.14
C LYS A 214 -5.60 5.29 -26.26
N GLU A 215 -4.49 5.98 -26.43
CA GLU A 215 -3.46 5.61 -27.40
C GLU A 215 -2.89 4.21 -27.11
N LEU A 216 -2.59 3.90 -25.85
CA LEU A 216 -2.10 2.57 -25.42
C LEU A 216 -3.15 1.47 -25.62
N MET A 217 -4.43 1.78 -25.38
CA MET A 217 -5.51 0.80 -25.47
C MET A 217 -6.00 0.52 -26.90
N ALA A 218 -5.75 1.41 -27.86
CA ALA A 218 -6.36 1.41 -29.19
C ALA A 218 -6.26 0.06 -29.94
N PHE A 219 -5.20 -0.71 -29.72
CA PHE A 219 -4.97 -2.00 -30.38
C PHE A 219 -4.74 -3.15 -29.39
N SER A 220 -5.03 -2.95 -28.11
CA SER A 220 -4.76 -3.93 -27.05
C SER A 220 -5.75 -5.10 -27.03
N GLY A 221 -6.96 -4.90 -27.57
CA GLY A 221 -8.08 -5.83 -27.39
C GLY A 221 -8.53 -5.98 -25.94
N ILE A 222 -8.33 -4.94 -25.14
CA ILE A 222 -8.81 -4.82 -23.75
C ILE A 222 -10.07 -3.96 -23.74
N ASP A 223 -11.10 -4.42 -23.07
CA ASP A 223 -12.30 -3.60 -22.88
C ASP A 223 -12.06 -2.57 -21.76
N CYS A 224 -12.01 -1.32 -22.15
CA CYS A 224 -11.89 -0.15 -21.26
C CYS A 224 -13.01 0.88 -21.47
N SER A 225 -14.10 0.47 -22.16
CA SER A 225 -15.19 1.36 -22.58
C SER A 225 -15.86 2.08 -21.41
N SER A 226 -16.21 1.34 -20.35
CA SER A 226 -16.84 1.89 -19.15
C SER A 226 -15.90 2.88 -18.42
N PHE A 227 -14.64 2.51 -18.22
CA PHE A 227 -13.65 3.40 -17.60
C PHE A 227 -13.46 4.70 -18.37
N CYS A 228 -13.34 4.61 -19.71
CA CYS A 228 -13.22 5.77 -20.58
C CYS A 228 -14.45 6.68 -20.47
N SER A 229 -15.66 6.11 -20.60
CA SER A 229 -16.93 6.86 -20.55
C SER A 229 -17.09 7.59 -19.21
N VAL A 230 -16.93 6.88 -18.10
CA VAL A 230 -17.05 7.47 -16.75
C VAL A 230 -15.99 8.54 -16.51
N THR A 231 -14.72 8.26 -16.82
CA THR A 231 -13.62 9.20 -16.59
C THR A 231 -13.78 10.46 -17.43
N GLU A 232 -14.21 10.38 -18.69
CA GLU A 232 -14.48 11.55 -19.53
C GLU A 232 -15.63 12.41 -19.01
N LYS A 233 -16.69 11.78 -18.49
CA LYS A 233 -17.77 12.52 -17.81
C LYS A 233 -17.25 13.26 -16.58
N LEU A 234 -16.42 12.61 -15.76
CA LEU A 234 -15.79 13.23 -14.59
C LEU A 234 -14.86 14.39 -14.98
N ILE A 235 -14.04 14.25 -16.01
CA ILE A 235 -13.15 15.30 -16.52
C ILE A 235 -13.95 16.50 -17.06
N SER A 236 -15.12 16.25 -17.65
CA SER A 236 -15.98 17.33 -18.17
C SER A 236 -16.70 18.11 -17.08
N GLN A 237 -16.80 17.56 -15.88
CA GLN A 237 -17.39 18.24 -14.72
C GLN A 237 -16.35 19.12 -14.01
N LYS A 238 -16.81 20.21 -13.36
CA LYS A 238 -15.98 21.01 -12.47
C LYS A 238 -15.93 20.34 -11.09
N LEU A 239 -15.04 19.36 -10.93
CA LEU A 239 -14.85 18.69 -9.64
C LEU A 239 -14.20 19.64 -8.62
N PRO A 240 -14.56 19.54 -7.33
CA PRO A 240 -14.00 20.38 -6.27
C PRO A 240 -12.64 19.90 -5.74
N CYS A 241 -12.11 18.80 -6.24
CA CYS A 241 -10.79 18.26 -5.93
C CYS A 241 -10.01 17.95 -7.22
N VAL A 242 -8.70 17.73 -7.10
CA VAL A 242 -7.86 17.30 -8.22
C VAL A 242 -8.14 15.83 -8.52
N LEU A 243 -8.48 15.51 -9.79
CA LEU A 243 -8.66 14.14 -10.25
C LEU A 243 -7.39 13.65 -10.97
N ASN A 244 -6.78 12.60 -10.45
CA ASN A 244 -5.65 11.90 -11.03
C ASN A 244 -6.02 10.46 -11.41
N ILE A 245 -5.28 9.90 -12.37
CA ILE A 245 -5.33 8.48 -12.72
C ILE A 245 -3.99 7.85 -12.37
N ASP A 246 -4.01 6.64 -11.80
CA ASP A 246 -2.80 5.86 -11.52
C ASP A 246 -3.13 4.36 -11.47
N PHE A 247 -2.74 3.60 -12.47
CA PHE A 247 -3.01 2.17 -12.56
C PHE A 247 -2.21 1.31 -11.56
N SER A 248 -1.27 1.91 -10.81
CA SER A 248 -0.67 1.25 -9.65
C SER A 248 -1.56 1.30 -8.40
N LEU A 249 -2.65 2.06 -8.46
CA LEU A 249 -3.66 2.05 -7.42
C LEU A 249 -4.48 0.77 -7.55
N THR A 250 -4.07 -0.27 -6.84
CA THR A 250 -4.79 -1.54 -6.76
C THR A 250 -5.47 -1.63 -5.40
N GLY A 251 -6.74 -1.99 -5.40
CA GLY A 251 -7.45 -2.43 -4.20
C GLY A 251 -7.27 -3.93 -3.96
N ASP A 252 -7.98 -4.47 -3.00
CA ASP A 252 -8.15 -5.92 -2.94
C ASP A 252 -8.94 -6.35 -4.18
N VAL A 253 -8.25 -7.01 -5.10
CA VAL A 253 -8.83 -7.49 -6.37
C VAL A 253 -9.87 -8.59 -6.18
N ASN A 254 -9.96 -9.19 -5.01
CA ASN A 254 -11.04 -10.10 -4.67
C ASN A 254 -12.30 -9.33 -4.27
N TYR A 255 -12.14 -8.19 -3.60
CA TYR A 255 -13.23 -7.34 -3.14
C TYR A 255 -13.75 -6.42 -4.26
N TYR A 256 -12.85 -5.63 -4.87
CA TYR A 256 -13.19 -4.60 -5.85
C TYR A 256 -13.10 -5.11 -7.30
N ASN A 257 -13.87 -4.47 -8.17
CA ASN A 257 -13.80 -4.61 -9.64
C ASN A 257 -14.03 -3.23 -10.28
N GLY A 258 -13.79 -3.12 -11.59
CA GLY A 258 -13.99 -1.86 -12.31
C GLY A 258 -13.28 -0.69 -11.67
N ILE A 259 -13.97 0.42 -11.50
CA ILE A 259 -13.39 1.65 -10.93
C ILE A 259 -13.12 1.50 -9.44
N PHE A 260 -11.87 1.76 -9.07
CA PHE A 260 -11.37 1.85 -7.70
C PHE A 260 -10.71 3.21 -7.48
N PHE A 261 -10.87 3.80 -6.32
CA PHE A 261 -10.35 5.13 -6.04
C PHE A 261 -9.93 5.32 -4.58
N LYS A 262 -8.95 6.20 -4.38
CA LYS A 262 -8.48 6.64 -3.07
C LYS A 262 -8.30 8.15 -3.03
N GLY A 263 -8.62 8.74 -1.88
CA GLY A 263 -8.46 10.16 -1.60
C GLY A 263 -7.27 10.44 -0.69
N PHE A 264 -6.51 11.47 -1.04
CA PHE A 264 -5.32 11.89 -0.31
C PHE A 264 -5.41 13.37 0.05
N LEU A 265 -4.86 13.73 1.21
CA LEU A 265 -4.68 15.11 1.66
C LEU A 265 -3.20 15.44 1.76
N PRO A 266 -2.81 16.71 1.55
CA PRO A 266 -1.47 17.16 1.90
C PRO A 266 -1.15 16.82 3.36
N ASP A 267 0.10 16.48 3.64
CA ASP A 267 0.63 16.19 4.99
C ASP A 267 -0.01 14.99 5.72
N VAL A 268 -0.89 14.24 5.05
CA VAL A 268 -1.41 12.96 5.55
C VAL A 268 -0.68 11.83 4.83
N PRO A 269 0.09 10.99 5.55
CA PRO A 269 0.95 9.97 4.92
C PRO A 269 0.20 8.81 4.29
N THR A 270 -1.09 8.69 4.54
CA THR A 270 -1.95 7.60 4.07
C THR A 270 -3.19 8.15 3.34
N ASP A 271 -3.92 7.27 2.67
CA ASP A 271 -5.24 7.62 2.15
C ASP A 271 -6.23 7.94 3.28
N VAL A 272 -7.06 8.94 3.07
CA VAL A 272 -8.14 9.34 3.98
C VAL A 272 -9.52 8.92 3.49
N LEU A 273 -9.61 8.48 2.24
CA LEU A 273 -10.82 7.97 1.61
C LEU A 273 -10.45 6.80 0.71
N SER A 274 -11.23 5.73 0.75
CA SER A 274 -11.09 4.59 -0.16
C SER A 274 -12.46 4.07 -0.58
N GLY A 275 -12.60 3.70 -1.86
CA GLY A 275 -13.84 3.16 -2.40
C GLY A 275 -13.70 2.60 -3.81
N GLY A 276 -14.79 2.02 -4.31
CA GLY A 276 -14.83 1.43 -5.65
C GLY A 276 -16.07 0.58 -5.87
N GLN A 277 -16.15 -0.03 -7.04
CA GLN A 277 -17.18 -1.00 -7.38
C GLN A 277 -16.87 -2.35 -6.70
N TYR A 278 -17.90 -3.04 -6.22
CA TYR A 278 -17.74 -4.32 -5.52
C TYR A 278 -18.79 -5.36 -5.94
N ASP A 279 -19.05 -5.46 -7.23
CA ASP A 279 -20.00 -6.43 -7.81
C ASP A 279 -19.57 -7.88 -7.55
N ARG A 280 -18.28 -8.14 -7.32
CA ARG A 280 -17.77 -9.47 -6.96
C ARG A 280 -18.28 -9.91 -5.59
N LEU A 281 -18.29 -9.01 -4.60
CA LEU A 281 -18.89 -9.25 -3.29
C LEU A 281 -20.39 -9.53 -3.44
N MET A 282 -21.10 -8.72 -4.25
CA MET A 282 -22.53 -8.92 -4.52
C MET A 282 -22.81 -10.32 -5.08
N LYS A 283 -22.03 -10.75 -6.08
CA LYS A 283 -22.16 -12.10 -6.68
C LYS A 283 -21.90 -13.22 -5.69
N LYS A 284 -20.88 -13.10 -4.83
CA LYS A 284 -20.58 -14.09 -3.78
C LYS A 284 -21.72 -14.23 -2.78
N LEU A 285 -22.35 -13.13 -2.42
CA LEU A 285 -23.55 -13.09 -1.59
C LEU A 285 -24.85 -13.46 -2.36
N ARG A 286 -24.71 -14.00 -3.59
CA ARG A 286 -25.80 -14.41 -4.48
C ARG A 286 -26.79 -13.28 -4.81
N ARG A 287 -26.30 -12.03 -4.84
CA ARG A 287 -27.06 -10.84 -5.23
C ARG A 287 -26.94 -10.60 -6.73
N LYS A 288 -28.02 -10.09 -7.33
CA LYS A 288 -28.07 -9.69 -8.75
C LYS A 288 -27.77 -8.21 -8.96
N SER A 289 -27.75 -7.44 -7.90
CA SER A 289 -27.44 -6.01 -7.89
C SER A 289 -25.96 -5.75 -8.14
N CYS A 290 -25.64 -4.61 -8.76
CA CYS A 290 -24.30 -4.02 -8.77
C CYS A 290 -24.14 -3.05 -7.59
N ALA A 291 -22.90 -2.68 -7.29
CA ALA A 291 -22.66 -1.83 -6.15
C ALA A 291 -21.36 -0.99 -6.26
N ILE A 292 -21.41 0.22 -5.71
CA ILE A 292 -20.26 1.11 -5.54
C ILE A 292 -20.41 1.89 -4.23
N GLY A 293 -19.31 2.12 -3.52
CA GLY A 293 -19.32 2.90 -2.29
C GLY A 293 -17.92 3.37 -1.91
N PHE A 294 -17.85 4.17 -0.85
CA PHE A 294 -16.58 4.59 -0.26
C PHE A 294 -16.73 4.88 1.23
N ALA A 295 -15.58 4.86 1.92
CA ALA A 295 -15.44 5.28 3.30
C ALA A 295 -14.41 6.40 3.44
N VAL A 296 -14.70 7.38 4.29
CA VAL A 296 -13.76 8.39 4.80
C VAL A 296 -13.30 7.95 6.18
N TYR A 297 -12.00 7.95 6.43
CA TYR A 297 -11.37 7.56 7.70
C TYR A 297 -11.15 8.81 8.55
N THR A 298 -11.99 9.03 9.56
CA THR A 298 -12.00 10.31 10.28
C THR A 298 -11.01 10.38 11.45
N ASP A 299 -10.59 9.26 12.01
CA ASP A 299 -9.61 9.20 13.11
C ASP A 299 -8.19 9.64 12.70
N ALA A 300 -7.84 9.54 11.42
CA ALA A 300 -6.58 10.10 10.90
C ALA A 300 -6.58 11.64 10.92
N LEU A 301 -7.74 12.26 10.96
CA LEU A 301 -7.93 13.72 10.81
C LEU A 301 -7.80 14.49 12.13
N ASP A 302 -7.99 13.86 13.28
CA ASP A 302 -7.88 14.52 14.60
C ASP A 302 -6.47 15.03 14.93
N ARG A 303 -5.47 14.56 14.20
CA ARG A 303 -4.06 14.93 14.37
C ARG A 303 -3.60 16.03 13.41
N ILE A 304 -4.49 16.47 12.53
CA ILE A 304 -4.17 17.41 11.46
C ILE A 304 -4.90 18.72 11.76
N ASP A 305 -4.15 19.81 11.79
CA ASP A 305 -4.74 21.14 11.84
C ASP A 305 -5.25 21.52 10.44
N LEU A 306 -6.49 21.13 10.15
CA LEU A 306 -7.17 21.48 8.88
C LEU A 306 -7.54 22.98 8.81
N SER A 307 -7.37 23.74 9.89
CA SER A 307 -7.64 25.18 9.94
C SER A 307 -6.42 26.02 9.50
N ALA A 308 -5.26 25.43 9.42
CA ALA A 308 -4.06 26.10 8.96
C ALA A 308 -4.13 26.30 7.44
N ASP A 309 -4.53 27.49 7.01
CA ASP A 309 -4.53 27.96 5.61
C ASP A 309 -3.12 27.99 4.96
N LYS A 310 -2.12 27.44 5.64
CA LYS A 310 -0.70 27.46 5.25
C LYS A 310 0.02 26.17 5.68
N HIS A 311 -0.05 25.16 4.87
CA HIS A 311 1.16 24.46 4.57
C HIS A 311 1.66 24.97 3.20
N GLU A 312 2.37 26.09 3.21
CA GLU A 312 3.43 26.28 2.22
C GLU A 312 4.27 25.03 2.39
N ALA A 313 4.10 24.06 1.47
CA ALA A 313 5.06 22.97 1.35
C ALA A 313 6.41 23.69 1.37
N ASP A 314 7.25 23.42 2.36
CA ASP A 314 8.52 24.12 2.57
C ASP A 314 9.49 24.00 1.38
N GLY A 315 9.00 23.46 0.26
CA GLY A 315 9.68 23.25 -1.01
C GLY A 315 10.70 22.11 -0.96
N PHE A 316 10.95 21.54 0.22
CA PHE A 316 11.91 20.47 0.38
C PHE A 316 11.32 19.10 0.02
N ILE A 317 12.18 18.27 -0.59
CA ILE A 317 11.99 16.83 -0.59
C ILE A 317 12.74 16.23 0.60
N ASN A 318 12.04 15.52 1.45
CA ASN A 318 12.57 14.90 2.67
C ASN A 318 13.08 13.49 2.34
N ILE A 319 14.37 13.23 2.61
CA ILE A 319 15.06 12.00 2.20
C ILE A 319 15.65 11.30 3.41
N ALA A 320 15.18 10.09 3.72
CA ALA A 320 15.73 9.26 4.78
C ALA A 320 16.85 8.35 4.24
N LEU A 321 18.06 8.50 4.77
CA LEU A 321 19.21 7.67 4.42
C LEU A 321 19.68 6.82 5.62
N PRO A 322 20.12 5.57 5.36
CA PRO A 322 20.64 4.70 6.42
C PRO A 322 22.01 5.19 6.88
N LYS A 323 22.23 5.30 8.19
CA LYS A 323 23.57 5.59 8.74
C LYS A 323 24.56 4.50 8.37
N GLY A 324 25.81 4.91 8.06
CA GLY A 324 26.95 4.05 7.77
C GLY A 324 27.27 3.95 6.28
N ARG A 325 28.12 3.00 5.92
CA ARG A 325 28.74 2.84 4.60
C ARG A 325 27.74 2.90 3.43
N LEU A 326 26.58 2.25 3.59
CA LEU A 326 25.56 2.26 2.54
C LEU A 326 25.00 3.67 2.32
N GLY A 327 24.70 4.41 3.38
CA GLY A 327 24.16 5.75 3.29
C GLY A 327 25.14 6.75 2.67
N GLU A 328 26.42 6.65 3.00
CA GLU A 328 27.48 7.49 2.40
C GLU A 328 27.58 7.23 0.89
N TRP A 329 27.56 5.98 0.47
CA TRP A 329 27.55 5.62 -0.95
C TRP A 329 26.30 6.15 -1.68
N VAL A 330 25.15 5.96 -1.08
CA VAL A 330 23.89 6.40 -1.66
C VAL A 330 23.85 7.93 -1.72
N TYR A 331 24.30 8.63 -0.68
CA TYR A 331 24.40 10.08 -0.72
C TYR A 331 25.24 10.58 -1.91
N THR A 332 26.38 9.92 -2.20
CA THR A 332 27.20 10.27 -3.37
C THR A 332 26.40 10.19 -4.68
N MET A 333 25.53 9.18 -4.82
CA MET A 333 24.64 9.06 -5.99
C MET A 333 23.61 10.20 -6.05
N PHE A 334 23.03 10.58 -4.91
CA PHE A 334 22.10 11.72 -4.85
C PHE A 334 22.80 13.03 -5.21
N ALA A 335 24.02 13.26 -4.71
CA ALA A 335 24.81 14.45 -5.04
C ALA A 335 25.13 14.51 -6.55
N GLN A 336 25.55 13.40 -7.16
CA GLN A 336 25.78 13.30 -8.62
C GLN A 336 24.49 13.55 -9.42
N ALA A 337 23.34 13.18 -8.87
CA ALA A 337 22.03 13.43 -9.48
C ALA A 337 21.52 14.88 -9.30
N GLY A 338 22.30 15.77 -8.67
CA GLY A 338 21.96 17.18 -8.45
C GLY A 338 21.17 17.44 -7.17
N PHE A 339 21.20 16.54 -6.20
CA PHE A 339 20.54 16.66 -4.90
C PHE A 339 21.59 16.75 -3.77
N GLU A 340 22.60 17.60 -3.97
CA GLU A 340 23.69 17.74 -3.02
C GLU A 340 23.28 18.51 -1.76
N CYS A 341 23.88 18.14 -0.63
CA CYS A 341 23.79 18.82 0.65
C CYS A 341 25.14 18.69 1.37
N PRO A 342 26.14 19.56 1.07
CA PRO A 342 27.52 19.39 1.53
C PRO A 342 27.67 19.27 3.04
N SER A 343 26.82 19.92 3.83
CA SER A 343 26.82 19.86 5.29
C SER A 343 26.64 18.46 5.88
N ILE A 344 26.13 17.50 5.10
CA ILE A 344 25.97 16.10 5.54
C ILE A 344 27.31 15.36 5.70
N LEU A 345 28.33 15.82 4.97
CA LEU A 345 29.67 15.24 5.01
C LEU A 345 30.55 15.83 6.11
N GLU A 346 30.11 16.91 6.75
CA GLU A 346 30.86 17.55 7.83
C GLU A 346 30.84 16.66 9.09
N PRO A 347 31.97 16.51 9.80
CA PRO A 347 32.04 15.75 11.04
C PRO A 347 31.24 16.44 12.15
N ASN A 348 30.01 16.02 12.37
CA ASN A 348 29.12 16.57 13.41
C ASN A 348 28.19 15.50 13.96
N ARG A 349 27.33 15.84 14.93
CA ARG A 349 26.33 14.96 15.53
C ARG A 349 24.91 15.24 15.04
N LYS A 350 24.73 16.10 14.03
CA LYS A 350 23.43 16.39 13.46
C LYS A 350 22.85 15.16 12.78
N LEU A 351 21.55 15.09 12.73
CA LEU A 351 20.79 14.02 12.08
C LEU A 351 19.93 14.53 10.94
N ILE A 352 19.79 15.85 10.84
CA ILE A 352 19.00 16.56 9.82
C ILE A 352 19.91 17.58 9.14
N PHE A 353 19.91 17.57 7.82
CA PHE A 353 20.72 18.43 6.97
C PHE A 353 19.85 18.98 5.83
N GLU A 354 19.97 20.27 5.56
CA GLU A 354 19.15 20.97 4.59
C GLU A 354 20.04 21.71 3.59
N ASN A 355 19.60 21.70 2.33
CA ASN A 355 20.14 22.57 1.29
C ASN A 355 18.98 23.25 0.54
N PRO A 356 18.71 24.54 0.83
CA PRO A 356 17.63 25.28 0.16
C PRO A 356 17.85 25.46 -1.35
N GLU A 357 19.11 25.49 -1.82
CA GLU A 357 19.43 25.67 -3.24
C GLU A 357 18.98 24.48 -4.08
N THR A 358 19.13 23.26 -3.53
CA THR A 358 18.71 22.02 -4.19
C THR A 358 17.32 21.55 -3.75
N GLY A 359 16.73 22.20 -2.72
CA GLY A 359 15.43 21.85 -2.17
C GLY A 359 15.38 20.46 -1.52
N VAL A 360 16.47 20.05 -0.85
CA VAL A 360 16.56 18.74 -0.19
C VAL A 360 16.78 18.87 1.31
N ARG A 361 16.15 17.97 2.05
CA ARG A 361 16.37 17.75 3.48
C ARG A 361 16.67 16.28 3.72
N TYR A 362 17.84 15.98 4.27
CA TYR A 362 18.28 14.62 4.56
C TYR A 362 18.15 14.28 6.04
N PHE A 363 17.72 13.04 6.31
CA PHE A 363 17.68 12.45 7.64
C PHE A 363 18.64 11.26 7.72
N TRP A 364 19.60 11.29 8.67
CA TRP A 364 20.38 10.11 9.02
C TRP A 364 19.62 9.27 10.05
N VAL A 365 19.16 8.10 9.65
CA VAL A 365 18.42 7.17 10.53
C VAL A 365 19.07 5.80 10.55
N LYS A 366 18.72 4.95 11.52
CA LYS A 366 19.17 3.55 11.50
C LYS A 366 18.65 2.86 10.25
N PRO A 367 19.42 1.92 9.64
CA PRO A 367 18.97 1.18 8.45
C PRO A 367 17.61 0.50 8.62
N SER A 368 17.31 -0.07 9.79
CA SER A 368 16.02 -0.69 10.10
C SER A 368 14.84 0.29 10.14
N ASP A 369 15.10 1.57 10.35
CA ASP A 369 14.08 2.56 10.65
C ASP A 369 13.70 3.39 9.41
N VAL A 370 14.51 3.37 8.35
CA VAL A 370 14.26 4.16 7.13
C VAL A 370 12.86 3.92 6.58
N ALA A 371 12.46 2.66 6.48
CA ALA A 371 11.15 2.30 5.91
C ALA A 371 9.98 2.92 6.68
N ILE A 372 10.03 2.93 8.02
CA ILE A 372 8.97 3.50 8.84
C ILE A 372 8.93 5.03 8.76
N TYR A 373 10.09 5.71 8.60
CA TYR A 373 10.12 7.15 8.37
C TYR A 373 9.43 7.52 7.07
N VAL A 374 9.61 6.72 6.02
CA VAL A 374 8.94 6.91 4.73
C VAL A 374 7.47 6.53 4.80
N GLU A 375 7.13 5.37 5.35
CA GLU A 375 5.74 4.92 5.50
C GLU A 375 4.89 5.92 6.28
N ARG A 376 5.44 6.51 7.35
CA ARG A 376 4.75 7.49 8.21
C ARG A 376 4.82 8.92 7.70
N GLY A 377 5.41 9.17 6.54
CA GLY A 377 5.47 10.49 5.90
C GLY A 377 6.43 11.47 6.55
N ALA A 378 7.25 11.04 7.52
CA ALA A 378 8.35 11.88 8.05
C ALA A 378 9.41 12.14 6.99
N ALA A 379 9.57 11.22 6.04
CA ALA A 379 10.35 11.40 4.83
C ALA A 379 9.49 11.08 3.60
N ASP A 380 9.67 11.84 2.51
CA ASP A 380 8.97 11.62 1.24
C ASP A 380 9.51 10.38 0.51
N ILE A 381 10.84 10.21 0.58
CA ILE A 381 11.58 9.09 -0.01
C ILE A 381 12.67 8.60 0.94
N GLY A 382 13.18 7.41 0.68
CA GLY A 382 14.31 6.88 1.44
C GLY A 382 15.02 5.75 0.71
N VAL A 383 16.17 5.34 1.25
CA VAL A 383 16.89 4.18 0.74
C VAL A 383 17.04 3.13 1.83
N VAL A 384 16.64 1.91 1.51
CA VAL A 384 16.58 0.79 2.44
C VAL A 384 17.03 -0.50 1.76
N GLY A 385 17.56 -1.46 2.51
CA GLY A 385 17.85 -2.79 1.99
C GLY A 385 16.56 -3.57 1.67
N LYS A 386 16.62 -4.43 0.65
CA LYS A 386 15.48 -5.31 0.28
C LYS A 386 15.07 -6.25 1.43
N ASP A 387 16.01 -6.61 2.31
CA ASP A 387 15.77 -7.36 3.53
C ASP A 387 14.72 -6.73 4.45
N ILE A 388 14.80 -5.41 4.64
CA ILE A 388 13.85 -4.65 5.47
C ILE A 388 12.46 -4.60 4.82
N LEU A 389 12.40 -4.46 3.50
CA LEU A 389 11.12 -4.50 2.77
C LEU A 389 10.46 -5.88 2.86
N LEU A 390 11.23 -6.96 2.81
CA LEU A 390 10.73 -8.33 2.92
C LEU A 390 10.34 -8.70 4.36
N GLU A 391 11.06 -8.17 5.37
CA GLU A 391 10.80 -8.48 6.78
C GLU A 391 9.57 -7.76 7.33
N TYR A 392 9.44 -6.44 7.03
CA TYR A 392 8.42 -5.59 7.65
C TYR A 392 7.24 -5.28 6.74
N GLU A 393 7.35 -5.55 5.44
CA GLU A 393 6.32 -5.28 4.42
C GLU A 393 5.66 -3.89 4.55
N PRO A 394 6.47 -2.79 4.60
CA PRO A 394 5.95 -1.44 4.79
C PRO A 394 5.09 -1.01 3.59
N ASP A 395 4.06 -0.19 3.84
CA ASP A 395 3.18 0.32 2.79
C ASP A 395 3.79 1.51 2.04
N VAL A 396 4.77 1.22 1.19
CA VAL A 396 5.53 2.20 0.38
C VAL A 396 5.60 1.80 -1.09
N TYR A 397 5.98 2.73 -1.97
CA TYR A 397 6.41 2.39 -3.33
C TYR A 397 7.88 1.98 -3.34
N GLU A 398 8.24 0.93 -4.08
CA GLU A 398 9.62 0.48 -4.35
C GLU A 398 10.01 0.92 -5.77
N LEU A 399 10.61 2.11 -5.90
CA LEU A 399 10.76 2.79 -7.19
C LEU A 399 11.97 2.32 -8.01
N LEU A 400 13.10 1.98 -7.36
CA LEU A 400 14.34 1.68 -8.06
C LEU A 400 15.25 0.74 -7.26
N ASP A 401 15.84 -0.25 -7.95
CA ASP A 401 16.97 -1.03 -7.45
C ASP A 401 18.27 -0.26 -7.72
N LEU A 402 18.93 0.22 -6.67
CA LEU A 402 20.17 0.97 -6.76
C LEU A 402 21.39 0.09 -7.06
N LYS A 403 21.24 -1.24 -7.04
CA LYS A 403 22.28 -2.25 -7.29
C LYS A 403 23.52 -2.10 -6.40
N LYS A 404 23.37 -1.42 -5.27
CA LYS A 404 24.39 -1.24 -4.23
C LYS A 404 24.10 -2.10 -3.02
N GLY A 405 25.13 -2.39 -2.21
CA GLY A 405 25.00 -3.26 -1.04
C GLY A 405 24.52 -4.66 -1.40
N LYS A 406 24.98 -5.21 -2.53
CA LYS A 406 24.59 -6.54 -3.00
C LYS A 406 25.04 -7.60 -2.02
N CYS A 407 24.10 -8.38 -1.54
CA CYS A 407 24.27 -9.55 -0.70
C CYS A 407 23.11 -10.51 -0.97
N LYS A 408 23.00 -11.57 -0.19
CA LYS A 408 21.88 -12.49 -0.28
C LYS A 408 21.35 -12.85 1.11
N MET A 409 20.07 -13.10 1.23
CA MET A 409 19.49 -13.80 2.35
C MET A 409 19.70 -15.30 2.14
N ALA A 410 20.26 -15.97 3.12
CA ALA A 410 20.60 -17.38 2.98
C ALA A 410 20.37 -18.16 4.29
N ILE A 411 20.16 -19.46 4.16
CA ILE A 411 20.22 -20.40 5.26
C ILE A 411 21.66 -20.92 5.38
N ALA A 412 22.21 -20.86 6.58
CA ALA A 412 23.51 -21.41 6.89
C ALA A 412 23.45 -22.34 8.11
N ALA A 413 24.31 -23.32 8.13
CA ALA A 413 24.36 -24.35 9.16
C ALA A 413 25.80 -24.80 9.44
N PRO A 414 26.09 -25.53 10.53
CA PRO A 414 27.36 -26.21 10.72
C PRO A 414 27.69 -27.14 9.55
N LYS A 415 28.97 -27.21 9.19
CA LYS A 415 29.43 -28.06 8.09
C LYS A 415 28.94 -29.50 8.23
N GLY A 416 28.36 -30.01 7.14
CA GLY A 416 27.83 -31.36 7.11
C GLY A 416 26.46 -31.53 7.75
N PHE A 417 25.81 -30.47 8.17
CA PHE A 417 24.42 -30.51 8.63
C PHE A 417 23.48 -31.04 7.54
N LYS A 418 22.55 -31.89 7.93
CA LYS A 418 21.48 -32.41 7.08
C LYS A 418 20.18 -32.32 7.85
N ASP A 419 19.20 -31.62 7.32
CA ASP A 419 17.83 -31.65 7.85
C ASP A 419 17.20 -33.00 7.49
N ASP A 420 16.87 -33.80 8.50
CA ASP A 420 16.20 -35.09 8.31
C ASP A 420 14.66 -34.95 8.14
N GLY A 421 14.13 -33.75 8.31
CA GLY A 421 12.70 -33.47 8.19
C GLY A 421 11.83 -34.02 9.34
N LEU A 422 12.40 -34.67 10.35
CA LEU A 422 11.65 -35.42 11.36
C LEU A 422 11.25 -34.57 12.58
N GLY A 423 12.01 -33.57 12.93
CA GLY A 423 11.73 -32.73 14.10
C GLY A 423 11.39 -31.28 13.70
N THR A 424 10.98 -30.46 14.66
CA THR A 424 10.86 -29.01 14.46
C THR A 424 12.25 -28.39 14.28
N LEU A 425 12.54 -27.76 13.15
CA LEU A 425 13.83 -27.15 12.86
C LEU A 425 13.97 -25.82 13.60
N ARG A 426 15.01 -25.68 14.44
CA ARG A 426 15.30 -24.42 15.16
C ARG A 426 16.09 -23.48 14.29
N VAL A 427 15.51 -22.30 14.00
CA VAL A 427 16.08 -21.30 13.11
C VAL A 427 16.39 -20.02 13.89
N ALA A 428 17.65 -19.69 14.09
CA ALA A 428 18.02 -18.41 14.67
C ALA A 428 18.13 -17.33 13.57
N THR A 429 17.50 -16.19 13.80
CA THR A 429 17.47 -15.12 12.80
C THR A 429 17.08 -13.77 13.41
N LYS A 430 17.51 -12.69 12.77
CA LYS A 430 16.97 -11.34 12.95
C LYS A 430 15.73 -11.12 12.09
N PHE A 431 15.55 -11.92 11.04
CA PHE A 431 14.54 -11.76 9.98
C PHE A 431 13.46 -12.85 10.10
N SER A 432 12.66 -12.74 11.17
CA SER A 432 11.66 -13.76 11.51
C SER A 432 10.56 -13.91 10.46
N GLY A 433 10.14 -12.79 9.84
CA GLY A 433 9.14 -12.77 8.77
C GLY A 433 9.63 -13.51 7.53
N ILE A 434 10.85 -13.19 7.08
CA ILE A 434 11.48 -13.84 5.91
C ILE A 434 11.62 -15.34 6.16
N ALA A 435 12.14 -15.75 7.32
CA ALA A 435 12.33 -17.16 7.66
C ALA A 435 10.99 -17.90 7.69
N LYS A 436 9.95 -17.34 8.32
CA LYS A 436 8.60 -17.92 8.34
C LYS A 436 8.04 -18.14 6.94
N ASN A 437 8.10 -17.12 6.10
CA ASN A 437 7.55 -17.18 4.75
C ASN A 437 8.28 -18.20 3.90
N TYR A 438 9.61 -18.26 4.01
CA TYR A 438 10.44 -19.23 3.30
C TYR A 438 10.10 -20.68 3.67
N TYR A 439 10.09 -21.03 4.96
CA TYR A 439 9.83 -22.40 5.40
C TYR A 439 8.34 -22.78 5.24
N ARG A 440 7.42 -21.82 5.38
CA ARG A 440 5.99 -22.05 5.07
C ARG A 440 5.80 -22.47 3.61
N ALA A 441 6.48 -21.81 2.66
CA ALA A 441 6.41 -22.16 1.25
C ALA A 441 6.95 -23.58 0.97
N LYS A 442 7.85 -24.07 1.81
CA LYS A 442 8.39 -25.46 1.76
C LYS A 442 7.55 -26.47 2.54
N GLY A 443 6.51 -26.04 3.24
CA GLY A 443 5.74 -26.93 4.13
C GLY A 443 6.53 -27.46 5.33
N ARG A 444 7.60 -26.76 5.75
CA ARG A 444 8.49 -27.17 6.85
C ARG A 444 8.13 -26.45 8.13
N ASP A 445 7.89 -27.20 9.20
CA ASP A 445 7.65 -26.65 10.55
C ASP A 445 8.98 -26.21 11.19
N ILE A 446 8.96 -25.01 11.79
CA ILE A 446 10.14 -24.37 12.38
C ILE A 446 9.85 -23.72 13.73
N ASP A 447 10.87 -23.71 14.59
CA ASP A 447 10.92 -22.90 15.81
C ASP A 447 11.87 -21.72 15.60
N ILE A 448 11.33 -20.48 15.67
CA ILE A 448 12.12 -19.28 15.41
C ILE A 448 12.69 -18.73 16.70
N ILE A 449 14.02 -18.62 16.72
CA ILE A 449 14.77 -17.98 17.78
C ILE A 449 15.21 -16.58 17.29
N HIS A 450 14.47 -15.55 17.72
CA HIS A 450 14.77 -14.19 17.32
C HIS A 450 16.00 -13.65 18.07
N LEU A 451 17.02 -13.24 17.30
CA LEU A 451 18.26 -12.63 17.81
C LEU A 451 18.51 -11.28 17.12
N ASN A 452 19.11 -10.32 17.84
CA ASN A 452 19.39 -8.99 17.31
C ASN A 452 20.75 -8.85 16.62
N GLY A 453 21.66 -9.81 16.80
CA GLY A 453 23.01 -9.82 16.22
C GLY A 453 23.83 -11.02 16.68
N SER A 454 25.03 -11.20 16.11
CA SER A 454 25.93 -12.35 16.37
C SER A 454 25.20 -13.70 16.20
N ILE A 455 24.42 -13.79 15.15
CA ILE A 455 23.50 -14.92 14.90
C ILE A 455 24.29 -16.20 14.65
N GLU A 456 25.52 -16.08 14.13
CA GLU A 456 26.43 -17.20 13.82
C GLU A 456 26.83 -18.02 15.06
N ILE A 457 26.70 -17.45 16.26
CA ILE A 457 27.00 -18.17 17.51
C ILE A 457 25.91 -19.20 17.83
N ALA A 458 24.68 -19.01 17.38
CA ALA A 458 23.54 -19.82 17.78
C ALA A 458 23.68 -21.31 17.41
N PRO A 459 24.06 -21.69 16.19
CA PRO A 459 24.29 -23.11 15.87
C PRO A 459 25.50 -23.70 16.60
N VAL A 460 26.56 -22.91 16.76
CA VAL A 460 27.80 -23.35 17.44
C VAL A 460 27.55 -23.63 18.92
N SER A 461 26.68 -22.85 19.55
CA SER A 461 26.30 -23.04 20.97
C SER A 461 25.18 -24.06 21.17
N GLY A 462 24.63 -24.64 20.10
CA GLY A 462 23.50 -25.58 20.18
C GLY A 462 22.14 -24.90 20.44
N LEU A 463 22.07 -23.57 20.35
CA LEU A 463 20.83 -22.82 20.51
C LEU A 463 19.90 -23.05 19.33
N SER A 464 20.41 -23.12 18.09
CA SER A 464 19.65 -23.41 16.88
C SER A 464 20.33 -24.48 16.04
N ASP A 465 19.61 -25.01 15.07
CA ASP A 465 20.14 -25.99 14.11
C ASP A 465 20.72 -25.28 12.89
N VAL A 466 20.06 -24.20 12.45
CA VAL A 466 20.43 -23.36 11.32
C VAL A 466 20.24 -21.88 11.65
N ILE A 467 20.77 -21.04 10.79
CA ILE A 467 20.50 -19.60 10.80
C ILE A 467 19.92 -19.13 9.47
N ALA A 468 19.09 -18.11 9.49
CA ALA A 468 18.69 -17.35 8.31
C ALA A 468 19.25 -15.92 8.45
N ASP A 469 20.21 -15.54 7.60
CA ASP A 469 20.89 -14.26 7.72
C ASP A 469 21.38 -13.72 6.38
N ILE A 470 21.81 -12.45 6.38
CA ILE A 470 22.41 -11.78 5.24
C ILE A 470 23.87 -12.25 5.07
N VAL A 471 24.19 -12.69 3.86
CA VAL A 471 25.52 -13.13 3.50
C VAL A 471 26.08 -12.27 2.37
N GLU A 472 27.11 -11.46 2.65
CA GLU A 472 27.83 -10.67 1.64
C GLU A 472 28.98 -11.49 1.05
N THR A 473 30.00 -11.84 1.83
CA THR A 473 31.18 -12.62 1.39
C THR A 473 31.26 -14.02 1.99
N GLY A 474 30.47 -14.28 3.01
CA GLY A 474 30.48 -15.50 3.79
C GLY A 474 31.74 -15.70 4.67
N ALA A 475 32.57 -14.66 4.87
CA ALA A 475 33.77 -14.73 5.70
C ALA A 475 33.42 -15.10 7.15
N THR A 476 32.47 -14.37 7.76
CA THR A 476 32.02 -14.61 9.14
C THR A 476 31.49 -16.05 9.32
N LEU A 477 30.73 -16.55 8.36
CA LEU A 477 30.24 -17.93 8.41
C LEU A 477 31.40 -18.94 8.44
N ARG A 478 32.37 -18.79 7.51
CA ARG A 478 33.53 -19.70 7.43
C ARG A 478 34.40 -19.68 8.71
N GLU A 479 34.62 -18.49 9.29
CA GLU A 479 35.37 -18.33 10.54
C GLU A 479 34.67 -19.03 11.74
N ASN A 480 33.32 -19.16 11.68
CA ASN A 480 32.52 -19.85 12.69
C ASN A 480 32.14 -21.29 12.30
N ASN A 481 32.83 -21.89 11.32
CA ASN A 481 32.60 -23.28 10.83
C ASN A 481 31.15 -23.49 10.31
N LEU A 482 30.52 -22.44 9.79
CA LEU A 482 29.22 -22.52 9.12
C LEU A 482 29.41 -22.49 7.61
N GLU A 483 28.46 -23.10 6.89
CA GLU A 483 28.37 -23.02 5.44
C GLU A 483 26.95 -22.66 5.01
N VAL A 484 26.85 -21.96 3.87
CA VAL A 484 25.54 -21.69 3.24
C VAL A 484 25.03 -23.00 2.66
N ILE A 485 23.85 -23.40 3.09
CA ILE A 485 23.17 -24.61 2.57
C ILE A 485 22.12 -24.25 1.53
N GLU A 486 21.54 -23.04 1.60
CA GLU A 486 20.52 -22.63 0.67
C GLU A 486 20.41 -21.10 0.56
N ASP A 487 20.19 -20.60 -0.64
CA ASP A 487 19.92 -19.17 -0.90
C ASP A 487 18.41 -18.90 -0.90
N ILE A 488 17.96 -17.90 -0.13
CA ILE A 488 16.55 -17.49 -0.08
C ILE A 488 16.25 -16.49 -1.20
N CYS A 489 16.97 -15.36 -1.20
CA CYS A 489 16.78 -14.32 -2.21
C CYS A 489 17.96 -13.35 -2.28
N PRO A 490 18.18 -12.67 -3.43
CA PRO A 490 19.15 -11.60 -3.56
C PRO A 490 18.65 -10.33 -2.83
N ILE A 491 19.59 -9.61 -2.22
CA ILE A 491 19.37 -8.35 -1.49
C ILE A 491 20.19 -7.25 -2.14
N SER A 492 19.59 -6.06 -2.27
CA SER A 492 20.26 -4.81 -2.67
C SER A 492 19.51 -3.62 -2.12
N ALA A 493 20.12 -2.44 -2.17
CA ALA A 493 19.51 -1.17 -1.75
C ALA A 493 18.39 -0.75 -2.71
N ARG A 494 17.29 -0.30 -2.16
CA ARG A 494 16.07 0.12 -2.87
C ARG A 494 15.72 1.57 -2.55
N LEU A 495 15.39 2.34 -3.59
CA LEU A 495 14.73 3.64 -3.43
C LEU A 495 13.25 3.38 -3.17
N ILE A 496 12.76 3.90 -2.06
CA ILE A 496 11.34 3.81 -1.68
C ILE A 496 10.72 5.20 -1.58
N ALA A 497 9.39 5.28 -1.73
CA ALA A 497 8.63 6.52 -1.58
C ALA A 497 7.35 6.31 -0.79
N ASN A 498 6.97 7.33 0.00
CA ASN A 498 5.66 7.39 0.61
C ASN A 498 4.58 7.54 -0.47
N LYS A 499 3.49 6.77 -0.34
CA LYS A 499 2.42 6.73 -1.36
C LYS A 499 1.67 8.05 -1.49
N ALA A 500 1.41 8.74 -0.38
CA ALA A 500 0.75 10.05 -0.40
C ALA A 500 1.70 11.14 -0.92
N SER A 501 2.95 11.22 -0.42
CA SER A 501 3.95 12.16 -0.91
C SER A 501 4.14 12.04 -2.44
N PHE A 502 4.08 10.83 -2.99
CA PHE A 502 4.16 10.61 -4.43
C PHE A 502 3.00 11.28 -5.21
N LYS A 503 1.84 11.49 -4.59
CA LYS A 503 0.70 12.17 -5.24
C LYS A 503 0.87 13.69 -5.29
N PHE A 504 1.56 14.28 -4.31
CA PHE A 504 1.77 15.73 -4.19
C PHE A 504 3.14 16.19 -4.73
N LYS A 505 4.20 15.40 -4.48
CA LYS A 505 5.59 15.70 -4.88
C LYS A 505 6.09 14.80 -6.02
N GLY A 506 5.20 14.17 -6.79
CA GLY A 506 5.53 13.16 -7.81
C GLY A 506 6.60 13.61 -8.78
N ARG A 507 6.52 14.84 -9.32
CA ARG A 507 7.52 15.40 -10.25
C ARG A 507 8.93 15.48 -9.64
N GLN A 508 9.03 15.84 -8.35
CA GLN A 508 10.31 15.91 -7.64
C GLN A 508 10.86 14.49 -7.41
N ILE A 509 10.01 13.57 -6.99
CA ILE A 509 10.38 12.16 -6.77
C ILE A 509 10.83 11.50 -8.07
N GLU A 510 10.14 11.73 -9.19
CA GLU A 510 10.53 11.24 -10.51
C GLU A 510 11.86 11.82 -11.00
N LYS A 511 12.12 13.10 -10.70
CA LYS A 511 13.42 13.72 -10.99
C LYS A 511 14.55 13.03 -10.24
N VAL A 512 14.33 12.73 -8.95
CA VAL A 512 15.28 11.94 -8.14
C VAL A 512 15.48 10.55 -8.73
N GLN A 513 14.38 9.83 -8.99
CA GLN A 513 14.44 8.48 -9.55
C GLN A 513 15.19 8.43 -10.88
N THR A 514 14.94 9.40 -11.77
CA THR A 514 15.62 9.50 -13.08
C THR A 514 17.10 9.78 -12.91
N GLY A 515 17.48 10.70 -12.02
CA GLY A 515 18.88 11.02 -11.72
C GLY A 515 19.63 9.81 -11.17
N LEU A 516 19.04 9.11 -10.19
CA LEU A 516 19.63 7.91 -9.61
C LEU A 516 19.71 6.75 -10.62
N SER A 517 18.71 6.59 -11.50
CA SER A 517 18.75 5.57 -12.55
C SER A 517 19.93 5.75 -13.47
N LYS A 518 20.22 6.99 -13.89
CA LYS A 518 21.42 7.32 -14.70
C LYS A 518 22.70 6.98 -13.94
N ALA A 519 22.80 7.39 -12.67
CA ALA A 519 23.97 7.06 -11.85
C ALA A 519 24.19 5.54 -11.70
N VAL A 520 23.12 4.73 -11.63
CA VAL A 520 23.21 3.26 -11.62
C VAL A 520 23.70 2.71 -12.96
N GLU A 521 23.32 3.31 -14.09
CA GLU A 521 23.73 2.88 -15.44
C GLU A 521 25.20 3.22 -15.71
N GLU A 522 25.67 4.39 -15.29
CA GLU A 522 27.06 4.83 -15.43
C GLU A 522 28.06 4.03 -14.58
N MET A 523 27.58 3.31 -13.57
CA MET A 523 28.39 2.45 -12.70
C MET A 523 28.57 1.01 -13.23
N LYS A 524 27.96 0.68 -14.39
CA LYS A 524 28.19 -0.60 -15.07
C LYS A 524 29.47 -0.56 -15.88
#